data_211294a965f8b89a984d6959df818413
#
_entry.id   211294a965f8b89a984d6959df818413
#
_cell.length_a   1.000
_cell.length_b   1.000
_cell.length_c   1.000
_cell.angle_alpha   90.00
_cell.angle_beta   90.00
_cell.angle_gamma   90.00
#
_symmetry.space_group_name_H-M   'P 1'
#
loop_
_entity.id
_entity.type
_entity.pdbx_description
1 polymer ?
#
loop_
_entity_poly.entity_id
_entity_poly.type
_entity_poly.pdbx_seq_one_letter_code
_entity_poly.pdbx_strand_id
1 'polypeptide(L)'
;MENSISSDSQSVQFIYEDYRNQKFIVNRRYQRKLVWTVEEKKSFIDSLIRGYSVPLFLLARPIEATESDQWEILDGMQRLNTIFSFVENEFPVEYDGKEAFFDLESLASTKQLLDEGQLHQNTPTLPRSVCSSIMKYPIPLSYIKADESSIETVFRRINSYGRQLSPQEIRQAGATCKFSDLVRIISSKIRGDVSLNDRLQLRDMGKISLSSKKRYRLRLCEADMKQDVVLPLHE
;
A
#
# COMPACT_ATOMS: atom_id res chain seq x y z
N MET A 1 -26.74 7.19 12.62
CA MET A 1 -25.86 8.32 12.18
C MET A 1 -25.76 8.25 10.68
N GLU A 2 -25.88 9.38 9.97
CA GLU A 2 -25.85 9.39 8.50
C GLU A 2 -24.42 9.19 7.97
N ASN A 3 -24.30 8.39 6.93
CA ASN A 3 -23.07 8.26 6.17
C ASN A 3 -22.70 9.60 5.54
N SER A 4 -21.45 10.01 5.66
CA SER A 4 -20.97 11.27 5.08
C SER A 4 -19.83 11.01 4.11
N ILE A 5 -19.88 11.72 2.98
CA ILE A 5 -18.83 11.71 1.95
C ILE A 5 -18.37 13.15 1.76
N SER A 6 -17.06 13.35 1.79
CA SER A 6 -16.43 14.61 1.44
C SER A 6 -15.28 14.38 0.48
N SER A 7 -15.04 15.34 -0.40
CA SER A 7 -13.91 15.30 -1.34
C SER A 7 -13.04 16.51 -1.11
N ASP A 8 -11.74 16.31 -1.16
CA ASP A 8 -10.73 17.33 -0.94
C ASP A 8 -9.52 17.07 -1.85
N SER A 9 -8.61 18.03 -1.91
CA SER A 9 -7.34 17.89 -2.60
C SER A 9 -6.22 18.28 -1.67
N GLN A 10 -5.32 17.34 -1.38
CA GLN A 10 -4.19 17.55 -0.48
C GLN A 10 -2.87 17.40 -1.23
N SER A 11 -1.87 18.19 -0.83
CA SER A 11 -0.53 18.04 -1.43
C SER A 11 0.11 16.70 -1.08
N VAL A 12 0.98 16.19 -1.96
CA VAL A 12 1.80 15.01 -1.68
C VAL A 12 2.54 15.17 -0.34
N GLN A 13 3.05 16.37 -0.05
CA GLN A 13 3.74 16.66 1.21
C GLN A 13 2.83 16.38 2.42
N PHE A 14 1.60 16.90 2.41
CA PHE A 14 0.66 16.71 3.50
C PHE A 14 0.33 15.22 3.71
N ILE A 15 0.09 14.51 2.62
CA ILE A 15 -0.21 13.07 2.65
C ILE A 15 1.01 12.26 3.14
N TYR A 16 2.23 12.68 2.79
CA TYR A 16 3.44 12.04 3.29
C TYR A 16 3.63 12.26 4.80
N GLU A 17 3.30 13.44 5.31
CA GLU A 17 3.31 13.70 6.76
C GLU A 17 2.25 12.85 7.49
N ASP A 18 1.06 12.70 6.92
CA ASP A 18 0.03 11.79 7.46
C ASP A 18 0.48 10.31 7.45
N TYR A 19 1.19 9.89 6.40
CA TYR A 19 1.81 8.56 6.35
C TYR A 19 2.85 8.37 7.46
N ARG A 20 3.70 9.37 7.69
CA ARG A 20 4.70 9.38 8.77
C ARG A 20 4.04 9.28 10.14
N ASN A 21 2.93 9.96 10.32
CA ASN A 21 2.11 9.95 11.53
C ASN A 21 1.22 8.70 11.65
N GLN A 22 1.41 7.68 10.80
CA GLN A 22 0.70 6.40 10.84
C GLN A 22 -0.82 6.53 10.70
N LYS A 23 -1.30 7.53 9.96
CA LYS A 23 -2.73 7.74 9.75
C LYS A 23 -3.34 6.82 8.70
N PHE A 24 -2.55 6.10 7.91
CA PHE A 24 -3.04 5.21 6.86
C PHE A 24 -2.96 3.75 7.25
N ILE A 25 -4.13 3.11 7.30
CA ILE A 25 -4.26 1.68 7.56
C ILE A 25 -4.79 0.94 6.33
N VAL A 26 -4.41 -0.31 6.23
CA VAL A 26 -4.82 -1.26 5.18
C VAL A 26 -5.53 -2.42 5.83
N ASN A 27 -6.73 -2.75 5.35
CA ASN A 27 -7.48 -3.89 5.82
C ASN A 27 -7.20 -5.11 4.94
N ARG A 28 -6.51 -6.10 5.49
CA ARG A 28 -6.08 -7.32 4.79
C ARG A 28 -7.23 -8.29 4.47
N ARG A 29 -8.41 -8.06 5.01
CA ARG A 29 -9.57 -8.91 4.72
C ARG A 29 -9.92 -8.86 3.24
N TYR A 30 -9.75 -7.70 2.63
CA TYR A 30 -10.12 -7.45 1.24
C TYR A 30 -9.05 -6.73 0.42
N GLN A 31 -8.02 -6.13 1.04
CA GLN A 31 -6.96 -5.45 0.31
C GLN A 31 -5.89 -6.42 -0.21
N ARG A 32 -5.44 -6.16 -1.43
CA ARG A 32 -4.35 -6.91 -2.04
C ARG A 32 -3.01 -6.61 -1.38
N LYS A 33 -2.04 -7.49 -1.63
CA LYS A 33 -0.63 -7.16 -1.41
C LYS A 33 -0.17 -6.06 -2.36
N LEU A 34 0.96 -5.44 -2.04
CA LEU A 34 1.66 -4.57 -2.97
C LEU A 34 2.18 -5.43 -4.13
N VAL A 35 1.66 -5.17 -5.34
CA VAL A 35 1.91 -5.98 -6.53
C VAL A 35 2.50 -5.20 -7.69
N TRP A 36 2.53 -3.87 -7.61
CA TRP A 36 3.09 -3.05 -8.67
C TRP A 36 4.57 -3.33 -8.86
N THR A 37 4.94 -3.52 -10.12
CA THR A 37 6.34 -3.62 -10.53
C THR A 37 7.02 -2.27 -10.40
N VAL A 38 8.35 -2.27 -10.44
CA VAL A 38 9.13 -1.04 -10.43
C VAL A 38 8.77 -0.15 -11.63
N GLU A 39 8.53 -0.74 -12.79
CA GLU A 39 8.17 -0.01 -14.01
C GLU A 39 6.79 0.66 -13.89
N GLU A 40 5.80 -0.02 -13.30
CA GLU A 40 4.49 0.58 -13.00
C GLU A 40 4.64 1.75 -12.00
N LYS A 41 5.48 1.60 -10.99
CA LYS A 41 5.82 2.66 -10.03
C LYS A 41 6.47 3.87 -10.71
N LYS A 42 7.49 3.64 -11.55
CA LYS A 42 8.18 4.71 -12.31
C LYS A 42 7.22 5.48 -13.20
N SER A 43 6.38 4.77 -13.95
CA SER A 43 5.36 5.38 -14.84
C SER A 43 4.37 6.24 -14.07
N PHE A 44 3.98 5.84 -12.86
CA PHE A 44 3.09 6.63 -12.01
C PHE A 44 3.77 7.91 -11.50
N ILE A 45 5.03 7.83 -11.05
CA ILE A 45 5.78 9.03 -10.62
C ILE A 45 6.06 9.96 -11.80
N ASP A 46 6.35 9.44 -13.00
CA ASP A 46 6.48 10.27 -14.22
C ASP A 46 5.19 11.07 -14.48
N SER A 47 4.03 10.48 -14.24
CA SER A 47 2.75 11.19 -14.36
C SER A 47 2.65 12.37 -13.38
N LEU A 48 3.16 12.24 -12.16
CA LEU A 48 3.20 13.33 -11.18
C LEU A 48 4.20 14.43 -11.61
N ILE A 49 5.38 14.05 -12.12
CA ILE A 49 6.39 14.98 -12.62
C ILE A 49 5.83 15.83 -13.78
N ARG A 50 5.07 15.19 -14.69
CA ARG A 50 4.45 15.87 -15.84
C ARG A 50 3.16 16.62 -15.49
N GLY A 51 2.68 16.52 -14.26
CA GLY A 51 1.43 17.17 -13.84
C GLY A 51 0.17 16.53 -14.45
N TYR A 52 0.23 15.26 -14.85
CA TYR A 52 -0.94 14.55 -15.38
C TYR A 52 -1.92 14.23 -14.24
N SER A 53 -3.22 14.26 -14.55
CA SER A 53 -4.25 13.91 -13.57
C SER A 53 -4.13 12.46 -13.14
N VAL A 54 -4.21 12.23 -11.83
CA VAL A 54 -4.23 10.89 -11.25
C VAL A 54 -5.64 10.53 -10.75
N PRO A 55 -5.99 9.23 -10.77
CA PRO A 55 -7.28 8.80 -10.24
C PRO A 55 -7.46 9.13 -8.76
N LEU A 56 -8.71 9.38 -8.37
CA LEU A 56 -9.12 9.64 -7.00
C LEU A 56 -8.63 8.56 -6.03
N PHE A 57 -8.19 8.97 -4.85
CA PHE A 57 -7.89 8.09 -3.73
C PHE A 57 -9.08 8.06 -2.78
N LEU A 58 -9.43 6.88 -2.30
CA LEU A 58 -10.59 6.71 -1.44
C LEU A 58 -10.16 6.22 -0.06
N LEU A 59 -10.53 7.00 0.94
CA LEU A 59 -10.23 6.76 2.35
C LEU A 59 -11.53 6.61 3.13
N ALA A 60 -11.57 5.68 4.07
CA ALA A 60 -12.74 5.48 4.91
C ALA A 60 -12.38 5.42 6.40
N ARG A 61 -13.34 5.78 7.23
CA ARG A 61 -13.26 5.63 8.68
C ARG A 61 -14.64 5.21 9.23
N PRO A 62 -14.69 4.19 10.10
CA PRO A 62 -15.92 3.84 10.80
C PRO A 62 -16.42 5.02 11.65
N ILE A 63 -17.73 5.25 11.64
CA ILE A 63 -18.37 6.32 12.43
C ILE A 63 -18.09 6.14 13.93
N GLU A 64 -18.04 4.88 14.37
CA GLU A 64 -17.81 4.52 15.77
C GLU A 64 -16.35 4.76 16.22
N ALA A 65 -15.41 4.88 15.27
CA ALA A 65 -13.99 5.14 15.56
C ALA A 65 -13.72 6.65 15.77
N THR A 66 -14.46 7.30 16.64
CA THR A 66 -14.39 8.76 16.88
C THR A 66 -13.04 9.21 17.44
N GLU A 67 -12.33 8.35 18.17
CA GLU A 67 -11.03 8.66 18.77
C GLU A 67 -9.83 8.31 17.86
N SER A 68 -10.06 7.58 16.77
CA SER A 68 -9.00 7.22 15.85
C SER A 68 -8.81 8.27 14.77
N ASP A 69 -7.60 8.80 14.66
CA ASP A 69 -7.20 9.70 13.56
C ASP A 69 -6.76 8.94 12.29
N GLN A 70 -7.02 7.63 12.24
CA GLN A 70 -6.59 6.75 11.17
C GLN A 70 -7.66 6.60 10.09
N TRP A 71 -7.20 6.51 8.85
CA TRP A 71 -8.01 6.31 7.66
C TRP A 71 -7.67 4.98 7.00
N GLU A 72 -8.67 4.16 6.76
CA GLU A 72 -8.54 2.93 6.00
C GLU A 72 -8.53 3.26 4.50
N ILE A 73 -7.51 2.81 3.78
CA ILE A 73 -7.39 3.02 2.35
C ILE A 73 -8.33 2.04 1.66
N LEU A 74 -9.36 2.50 0.95
CA LEU A 74 -10.24 1.64 0.15
C LEU A 74 -9.74 1.50 -1.29
N ASP A 75 -9.27 2.59 -1.88
CA ASP A 75 -8.62 2.57 -3.19
C ASP A 75 -7.40 3.49 -3.21
N GLY A 76 -6.42 3.13 -4.04
CA GLY A 76 -5.17 3.88 -4.21
C GLY A 76 -4.00 3.39 -3.37
N MET A 77 -4.10 2.27 -2.66
CA MET A 77 -3.00 1.73 -1.84
C MET A 77 -1.68 1.59 -2.61
N GLN A 78 -1.71 1.04 -3.83
CA GLN A 78 -0.51 0.88 -4.66
C GLN A 78 0.11 2.23 -5.02
N ARG A 79 -0.74 3.20 -5.35
CA ARG A 79 -0.34 4.57 -5.72
C ARG A 79 0.24 5.32 -4.53
N LEU A 80 -0.39 5.29 -3.36
CA LEU A 80 0.14 5.89 -2.14
C LEU A 80 1.49 5.28 -1.76
N ASN A 81 1.56 3.95 -1.73
CA ASN A 81 2.82 3.27 -1.46
C ASN A 81 3.92 3.66 -2.46
N THR A 82 3.58 3.83 -3.73
CA THR A 82 4.54 4.25 -4.76
C THR A 82 5.10 5.64 -4.49
N ILE A 83 4.23 6.60 -4.12
CA ILE A 83 4.66 7.96 -3.76
C ILE A 83 5.64 7.90 -2.58
N PHE A 84 5.27 7.19 -1.52
CA PHE A 84 6.09 7.14 -0.30
C PHE A 84 7.41 6.41 -0.52
N SER A 85 7.38 5.25 -1.20
CA SER A 85 8.59 4.52 -1.59
C SER A 85 9.55 5.37 -2.43
N PHE A 86 9.03 6.21 -3.33
CA PHE A 86 9.85 7.11 -4.14
C PHE A 86 10.46 8.23 -3.30
N VAL A 87 9.66 8.87 -2.44
CA VAL A 87 10.13 9.93 -1.53
C VAL A 87 11.16 9.37 -0.54
N GLU A 88 11.07 8.10 -0.15
CA GLU A 88 12.02 7.42 0.73
C GLU A 88 13.21 6.76 -0.01
N ASN A 89 13.43 7.11 -1.30
CA ASN A 89 14.57 6.66 -2.10
C ASN A 89 14.64 5.15 -2.42
N GLU A 90 13.50 4.42 -2.42
CA GLU A 90 13.51 2.98 -2.71
C GLU A 90 13.78 2.66 -4.18
N PHE A 91 13.46 3.57 -5.12
CA PHE A 91 13.68 3.38 -6.56
C PHE A 91 13.85 4.72 -7.28
N PRO A 92 14.63 4.75 -8.40
CA PRO A 92 14.79 5.94 -9.22
C PRO A 92 13.65 6.09 -10.24
N VAL A 93 13.55 7.27 -10.85
CA VAL A 93 12.75 7.55 -12.05
C VAL A 93 13.62 8.07 -13.17
N GLU A 94 13.16 7.95 -14.40
CA GLU A 94 13.84 8.55 -15.55
C GLU A 94 13.51 10.04 -15.63
N TYR A 95 14.56 10.87 -15.69
CA TYR A 95 14.47 12.31 -15.88
C TYR A 95 15.62 12.77 -16.76
N ASP A 96 15.31 13.49 -17.87
CA ASP A 96 16.29 13.93 -18.89
C ASP A 96 17.20 12.79 -19.40
N GLY A 97 16.61 11.60 -19.63
CA GLY A 97 17.32 10.43 -20.14
C GLY A 97 18.28 9.76 -19.14
N LYS A 98 18.16 10.06 -17.86
CA LYS A 98 18.95 9.45 -16.77
C LYS A 98 18.04 9.02 -15.63
N GLU A 99 18.42 7.95 -14.94
CA GLU A 99 17.78 7.59 -13.69
C GLU A 99 18.19 8.57 -12.58
N ALA A 100 17.20 9.06 -11.82
CA ALA A 100 17.44 9.96 -10.70
C ALA A 100 16.49 9.65 -9.54
N PHE A 101 16.97 9.85 -8.32
CA PHE A 101 16.26 9.63 -7.08
C PHE A 101 15.67 10.94 -6.52
N PHE A 102 14.70 10.85 -5.64
CA PHE A 102 14.21 12.01 -4.91
C PHE A 102 15.34 12.60 -4.04
N ASP A 103 15.48 13.94 -4.04
CA ASP A 103 16.43 14.63 -3.17
C ASP A 103 15.83 14.74 -1.76
N LEU A 104 16.34 13.92 -0.82
CA LEU A 104 15.86 13.87 0.57
C LEU A 104 16.02 15.18 1.33
N GLU A 105 16.92 16.06 0.91
CA GLU A 105 17.07 17.41 1.49
C GLU A 105 15.96 18.38 1.05
N SER A 106 15.17 18.01 0.04
CA SER A 106 14.08 18.85 -0.47
C SER A 106 12.89 18.95 0.47
N LEU A 107 12.78 18.06 1.47
CA LEU A 107 11.69 18.04 2.45
C LEU A 107 12.26 17.90 3.87
N ALA A 108 11.78 18.71 4.82
CA ALA A 108 12.28 18.72 6.18
C ALA A 108 12.18 17.35 6.88
N SER A 109 11.06 16.65 6.68
CA SER A 109 10.84 15.32 7.29
C SER A 109 11.76 14.23 6.72
N THR A 110 12.07 14.24 5.42
CA THR A 110 13.03 13.29 4.82
C THR A 110 14.47 13.64 5.17
N LYS A 111 14.80 14.95 5.25
CA LYS A 111 16.10 15.40 5.73
C LYS A 111 16.37 14.96 7.15
N GLN A 112 15.40 15.09 8.05
CA GLN A 112 15.53 14.59 9.42
C GLN A 112 15.85 13.10 9.44
N LEU A 113 15.14 12.27 8.64
CA LEU A 113 15.41 10.84 8.55
C LEU A 113 16.77 10.50 7.98
N LEU A 114 17.27 11.32 7.03
CA LEU A 114 18.63 11.21 6.50
C LEU A 114 19.66 11.51 7.59
N ASP A 115 19.47 12.60 8.33
CA ASP A 115 20.37 13.00 9.42
C ASP A 115 20.39 11.98 10.57
N GLU A 116 19.25 11.33 10.85
CA GLU A 116 19.11 10.23 11.82
C GLU A 116 19.63 8.88 11.30
N GLY A 117 20.07 8.79 10.04
CA GLY A 117 20.54 7.54 9.41
C GLY A 117 19.44 6.51 9.15
N GLN A 118 18.16 6.91 9.18
CA GLN A 118 17.02 6.04 8.88
C GLN A 118 16.77 5.90 7.37
N LEU A 119 17.14 6.92 6.59
CA LEU A 119 17.13 6.89 5.13
C LEU A 119 18.55 7.08 4.59
N HIS A 120 18.76 6.64 3.36
CA HIS A 120 20.01 6.82 2.63
C HIS A 120 19.75 7.55 1.33
N GLN A 121 20.55 8.59 1.03
CA GLN A 121 20.47 9.31 -0.23
C GLN A 121 21.17 8.53 -1.33
N ASN A 122 20.39 8.05 -2.30
CA ASN A 122 20.91 7.49 -3.55
C ASN A 122 21.16 8.61 -4.58
N THR A 123 22.10 8.40 -5.48
CA THR A 123 22.50 9.37 -6.51
C THR A 123 22.44 8.75 -7.91
N PRO A 124 22.23 9.56 -8.97
CA PRO A 124 22.02 11.01 -8.98
C PRO A 124 20.62 11.39 -8.45
N THR A 125 20.47 12.65 -8.02
CA THR A 125 19.21 13.19 -7.52
C THR A 125 18.47 14.02 -8.56
N LEU A 126 17.14 14.07 -8.44
CA LEU A 126 16.32 15.03 -9.19
C LEU A 126 16.65 16.47 -8.77
N PRO A 127 16.47 17.43 -9.68
CA PRO A 127 16.54 18.87 -9.31
C PRO A 127 15.53 19.18 -8.19
N ARG A 128 15.93 20.02 -7.24
CA ARG A 128 15.06 20.44 -6.12
C ARG A 128 13.74 21.07 -6.58
N SER A 129 13.74 21.77 -7.71
CA SER A 129 12.52 22.32 -8.31
C SER A 129 11.52 21.24 -8.70
N VAL A 130 11.99 20.10 -9.24
CA VAL A 130 11.16 18.94 -9.61
C VAL A 130 10.65 18.26 -8.35
N CYS A 131 11.49 18.02 -7.36
CA CYS A 131 11.08 17.47 -6.06
C CYS A 131 10.01 18.35 -5.41
N SER A 132 10.20 19.67 -5.40
CA SER A 132 9.22 20.63 -4.87
C SER A 132 7.88 20.58 -5.64
N SER A 133 7.92 20.43 -6.98
CA SER A 133 6.70 20.29 -7.79
C SER A 133 5.94 19.02 -7.45
N ILE A 134 6.64 17.88 -7.29
CA ILE A 134 6.03 16.63 -6.86
C ILE A 134 5.39 16.78 -5.47
N MET A 135 6.09 17.40 -4.52
CA MET A 135 5.58 17.56 -3.15
C MET A 135 4.36 18.48 -3.08
N LYS A 136 4.23 19.43 -3.99
CA LYS A 136 3.08 20.33 -4.11
C LYS A 136 1.95 19.76 -4.96
N TYR A 137 2.17 18.64 -5.64
CA TYR A 137 1.16 18.05 -6.52
C TYR A 137 -0.14 17.76 -5.74
N PRO A 138 -1.31 18.22 -6.24
CA PRO A 138 -2.58 18.03 -5.57
C PRO A 138 -3.11 16.60 -5.80
N ILE A 139 -3.21 15.82 -4.76
CA ILE A 139 -3.78 14.48 -4.76
C ILE A 139 -5.29 14.58 -4.50
N PRO A 140 -6.16 14.13 -5.41
CA PRO A 140 -7.59 14.13 -5.18
C PRO A 140 -7.97 13.02 -4.19
N LEU A 141 -8.63 13.39 -3.10
CA LEU A 141 -9.03 12.50 -2.02
C LEU A 141 -10.55 12.52 -1.84
N SER A 142 -11.13 11.37 -1.56
CA SER A 142 -12.50 11.26 -1.07
C SER A 142 -12.49 10.54 0.28
N TYR A 143 -13.18 11.12 1.24
CA TYR A 143 -13.29 10.61 2.60
C TYR A 143 -14.71 10.11 2.85
N ILE A 144 -14.82 8.88 3.33
CA ILE A 144 -16.08 8.25 3.70
C ILE A 144 -16.08 7.99 5.21
N LYS A 145 -17.12 8.49 5.89
CA LYS A 145 -17.45 8.07 7.26
C LYS A 145 -18.75 7.28 7.20
N ALA A 146 -18.70 6.00 7.54
CA ALA A 146 -19.84 5.09 7.45
C ALA A 146 -19.65 3.94 8.47
N ASP A 147 -20.69 3.15 8.67
CA ASP A 147 -20.56 1.88 9.40
C ASP A 147 -19.67 0.87 8.64
N GLU A 148 -19.11 -0.11 9.36
CA GLU A 148 -18.19 -1.09 8.75
C GLU A 148 -18.82 -1.87 7.59
N SER A 149 -20.12 -2.18 7.64
CA SER A 149 -20.82 -2.94 6.58
C SER A 149 -20.97 -2.11 5.31
N SER A 150 -21.23 -0.83 5.46
CA SER A 150 -21.29 0.15 4.35
C SER A 150 -19.92 0.33 3.72
N ILE A 151 -18.86 0.46 4.52
CA ILE A 151 -17.47 0.55 4.03
C ILE A 151 -17.11 -0.69 3.21
N GLU A 152 -17.40 -1.89 3.70
CA GLU A 152 -17.15 -3.14 2.97
C GLU A 152 -17.94 -3.20 1.65
N THR A 153 -19.19 -2.75 1.66
CA THR A 153 -20.03 -2.70 0.46
C THR A 153 -19.46 -1.73 -0.57
N VAL A 154 -19.02 -0.54 -0.17
CA VAL A 154 -18.37 0.44 -1.05
C VAL A 154 -17.10 -0.15 -1.65
N PHE A 155 -16.25 -0.78 -0.82
CA PHE A 155 -15.04 -1.43 -1.29
C PHE A 155 -15.34 -2.48 -2.37
N ARG A 156 -16.30 -3.37 -2.14
CA ARG A 156 -16.70 -4.41 -3.12
C ARG A 156 -17.18 -3.80 -4.43
N ARG A 157 -17.99 -2.75 -4.38
CA ARG A 157 -18.50 -2.08 -5.59
C ARG A 157 -17.38 -1.45 -6.41
N ILE A 158 -16.46 -0.72 -5.79
CA ILE A 158 -15.34 -0.07 -6.49
C ILE A 158 -14.46 -1.12 -7.17
N ASN A 159 -14.13 -2.20 -6.48
CA ASN A 159 -13.31 -3.26 -7.05
C ASN A 159 -14.03 -4.09 -8.12
N SER A 160 -15.36 -4.12 -8.14
CA SER A 160 -16.12 -4.81 -9.21
C SER A 160 -16.17 -4.02 -10.52
N TYR A 161 -15.98 -2.70 -10.48
CA TYR A 161 -15.96 -1.84 -11.69
C TYR A 161 -14.54 -1.59 -12.23
N GLY A 162 -13.49 -1.90 -11.43
CA GLY A 162 -12.09 -1.75 -11.81
C GLY A 162 -11.51 -2.95 -12.56
N ARG A 163 -10.17 -3.08 -12.55
CA ARG A 163 -9.48 -4.26 -13.08
C ARG A 163 -10.03 -5.50 -12.39
N GLN A 164 -10.74 -6.34 -13.13
CA GLN A 164 -11.41 -7.51 -12.59
C GLN A 164 -10.48 -8.31 -11.69
N LEU A 165 -10.87 -8.45 -10.43
CA LEU A 165 -10.27 -9.41 -9.53
C LEU A 165 -10.34 -10.79 -10.18
N SER A 166 -9.27 -11.56 -10.09
CA SER A 166 -9.34 -12.97 -10.51
C SER A 166 -10.48 -13.68 -9.75
N PRO A 167 -11.09 -14.72 -10.31
CA PRO A 167 -12.16 -15.47 -9.63
C PRO A 167 -11.77 -15.94 -8.21
N GLN A 168 -10.49 -16.11 -7.95
CA GLN A 168 -9.96 -16.46 -6.64
C GLN A 168 -9.91 -15.26 -5.68
N GLU A 169 -9.54 -14.09 -6.16
CA GLU A 169 -9.54 -12.85 -5.38
C GLU A 169 -10.97 -12.41 -5.04
N ILE A 170 -11.93 -12.56 -5.97
CA ILE A 170 -13.36 -12.32 -5.71
C ILE A 170 -13.88 -13.24 -4.61
N ARG A 171 -13.51 -14.52 -4.65
CA ARG A 171 -13.87 -15.48 -3.60
C ARG A 171 -13.26 -15.13 -2.25
N GLN A 172 -12.04 -14.64 -2.22
CA GLN A 172 -11.36 -14.21 -0.99
C GLN A 172 -11.91 -12.89 -0.44
N ALA A 173 -12.19 -11.92 -1.30
CA ALA A 173 -12.75 -10.62 -0.90
C ALA A 173 -14.23 -10.70 -0.45
N GLY A 174 -14.96 -11.75 -0.85
CA GLY A 174 -16.37 -11.95 -0.50
C GLY A 174 -16.62 -12.91 0.66
N ALA A 175 -15.60 -13.64 1.10
CA ALA A 175 -15.77 -14.68 2.12
C ALA A 175 -15.35 -14.16 3.50
N THR A 176 -16.29 -13.55 4.24
CA THR A 176 -16.13 -13.17 5.66
C THR A 176 -16.55 -14.30 6.61
N CYS A 177 -16.30 -15.55 6.24
CA CYS A 177 -16.65 -16.70 7.09
C CYS A 177 -15.44 -17.16 7.92
N LYS A 178 -15.71 -17.87 9.02
CA LYS A 178 -14.67 -18.42 9.91
C LYS A 178 -13.62 -19.26 9.17
N PHE A 179 -14.00 -19.92 8.08
CA PHE A 179 -13.08 -20.71 7.27
C PHE A 179 -12.08 -19.83 6.51
N SER A 180 -12.53 -18.74 5.90
CA SER A 180 -11.61 -17.81 5.20
C SER A 180 -10.67 -17.10 6.19
N ASP A 181 -11.12 -16.81 7.40
CA ASP A 181 -10.28 -16.27 8.48
C ASP A 181 -9.19 -17.29 8.87
N LEU A 182 -9.56 -18.55 9.04
CA LEU A 182 -8.62 -19.63 9.35
C LEU A 182 -7.58 -19.81 8.24
N VAL A 183 -8.00 -19.86 6.98
CA VAL A 183 -7.10 -19.96 5.82
C VAL A 183 -6.13 -18.78 5.78
N ARG A 184 -6.61 -17.57 6.06
CA ARG A 184 -5.77 -16.36 6.10
C ARG A 184 -4.74 -16.43 7.22
N ILE A 185 -5.14 -16.83 8.43
CA ILE A 185 -4.24 -17.00 9.59
C ILE A 185 -3.17 -18.05 9.28
N ILE A 186 -3.56 -19.21 8.77
CA ILE A 186 -2.62 -20.28 8.41
C ILE A 186 -1.65 -19.80 7.34
N SER A 187 -2.16 -19.17 6.28
CA SER A 187 -1.33 -18.62 5.20
C SER A 187 -0.35 -17.55 5.70
N SER A 188 -0.77 -16.71 6.64
CA SER A 188 0.09 -15.70 7.26
C SER A 188 1.18 -16.33 8.12
N LYS A 189 0.84 -17.38 8.89
CA LYS A 189 1.82 -18.15 9.67
C LYS A 189 2.85 -18.85 8.78
N ILE A 190 2.38 -19.52 7.71
CA ILE A 190 3.27 -20.20 6.74
C ILE A 190 4.23 -19.21 6.09
N ARG A 191 3.76 -18.02 5.71
CA ARG A 191 4.58 -16.99 5.10
C ARG A 191 5.53 -16.29 6.08
N GLY A 192 5.28 -16.43 7.39
CA GLY A 192 6.00 -15.72 8.43
C GLY A 192 5.75 -14.21 8.39
N ASP A 193 4.49 -13.81 8.14
CA ASP A 193 4.08 -12.40 8.16
C ASP A 193 4.39 -11.77 9.54
N VAL A 194 4.85 -10.52 9.54
CA VAL A 194 5.27 -9.80 10.77
C VAL A 194 4.11 -9.59 11.74
N SER A 195 2.88 -9.56 11.23
CA SER A 195 1.67 -9.44 12.04
C SER A 195 0.55 -10.33 11.49
N LEU A 196 -0.25 -10.87 12.40
CA LEU A 196 -1.47 -11.62 12.09
C LEU A 196 -2.71 -10.71 12.07
N ASN A 197 -2.55 -9.42 12.41
CA ASN A 197 -3.67 -8.48 12.45
C ASN A 197 -4.24 -8.23 11.06
N ASP A 198 -5.55 -8.09 10.98
CA ASP A 198 -6.26 -7.78 9.74
C ASP A 198 -6.02 -6.33 9.30
N ARG A 199 -5.85 -5.40 10.24
CA ARG A 199 -5.54 -3.99 9.99
C ARG A 199 -4.07 -3.73 10.24
N LEU A 200 -3.36 -3.22 9.25
CA LEU A 200 -1.94 -2.91 9.29
C LEU A 200 -1.69 -1.49 8.82
N GLN A 201 -0.61 -0.91 9.30
CA GLN A 201 -0.10 0.34 8.76
C GLN A 201 0.38 0.14 7.31
N LEU A 202 0.14 1.12 6.44
CA LEU A 202 0.59 1.06 5.05
C LEU A 202 2.10 0.82 4.95
N ARG A 203 2.89 1.46 5.81
CA ARG A 203 4.36 1.28 5.89
C ARG A 203 4.81 -0.16 6.14
N ASP A 204 3.98 -0.96 6.79
CA ASP A 204 4.32 -2.35 7.10
C ASP A 204 3.97 -3.31 5.97
N MET A 205 3.12 -2.87 5.02
CA MET A 205 2.72 -3.68 3.87
C MET A 205 3.89 -4.05 2.96
N GLY A 206 4.87 -3.15 2.78
CA GLY A 206 6.09 -3.41 2.02
C GLY A 206 6.94 -4.54 2.63
N LYS A 207 7.08 -4.54 3.93
CA LYS A 207 7.83 -5.57 4.69
C LYS A 207 7.21 -6.96 4.56
N ILE A 208 5.88 -7.05 4.59
CA ILE A 208 5.13 -8.30 4.43
C ILE A 208 5.26 -8.83 2.99
N SER A 209 5.13 -7.97 2.00
CA SER A 209 5.13 -8.35 0.58
C SER A 209 6.47 -8.92 0.11
N LEU A 210 7.58 -8.30 0.47
CA LEU A 210 8.92 -8.68 0.02
C LEU A 210 9.45 -9.94 0.70
N SER A 211 9.20 -10.09 2.00
CA SER A 211 9.73 -11.21 2.78
C SER A 211 9.00 -12.53 2.50
N SER A 212 7.73 -12.51 2.08
CA SER A 212 6.93 -13.72 1.92
C SER A 212 7.34 -14.56 0.69
N LYS A 213 7.71 -13.96 -0.43
CA LYS A 213 8.14 -14.72 -1.64
C LYS A 213 9.47 -15.45 -1.42
N LYS A 214 10.41 -14.81 -0.74
CA LYS A 214 11.76 -15.37 -0.53
C LYS A 214 11.75 -16.48 0.54
N ARG A 215 11.00 -16.32 1.62
CA ARG A 215 10.88 -17.32 2.69
C ARG A 215 10.05 -18.55 2.27
N TYR A 216 8.99 -18.35 1.49
CA TYR A 216 8.16 -19.44 0.99
C TYR A 216 8.96 -20.36 0.07
N ARG A 217 9.76 -19.80 -0.85
CA ARG A 217 10.64 -20.59 -1.73
C ARG A 217 11.72 -21.38 -0.96
N LEU A 218 12.33 -20.77 0.06
CA LEU A 218 13.33 -21.43 0.89
C LEU A 218 12.73 -22.55 1.76
N ARG A 219 11.54 -22.33 2.36
CA ARG A 219 10.90 -23.35 3.20
C ARG A 219 10.34 -24.52 2.42
N LEU A 220 9.82 -24.32 1.21
CA LEU A 220 9.41 -25.43 0.34
C LEU A 220 10.63 -26.26 -0.08
N CYS A 221 11.74 -25.64 -0.45
CA CYS A 221 12.98 -26.37 -0.79
C CYS A 221 13.53 -27.15 0.43
N GLU A 222 13.39 -26.64 1.65
CA GLU A 222 13.83 -27.34 2.86
C GLU A 222 12.85 -28.45 3.29
N ALA A 223 11.55 -28.29 3.01
CA ALA A 223 10.53 -29.31 3.30
C ALA A 223 10.60 -30.49 2.32
N ASP A 224 10.80 -30.21 1.03
CA ASP A 224 10.96 -31.25 -0.01
C ASP A 224 12.25 -32.07 0.17
N MET A 225 13.24 -31.52 0.87
CA MET A 225 14.47 -32.28 1.18
C MET A 225 14.37 -33.17 2.42
N LYS A 226 13.30 -33.10 3.21
CA LYS A 226 13.19 -33.79 4.51
C LYS A 226 12.06 -34.79 4.69
N GLN A 227 11.09 -34.85 3.78
CA GLN A 227 10.00 -35.87 3.90
C GLN A 227 9.39 -36.20 2.56
N ASP A 228 9.50 -37.47 2.16
CA ASP A 228 8.57 -38.15 1.26
C ASP A 228 7.21 -38.22 1.97
N VAL A 229 6.38 -37.19 1.81
CA VAL A 229 5.00 -37.24 2.29
C VAL A 229 4.14 -37.90 1.22
N VAL A 230 4.02 -39.21 1.32
CA VAL A 230 2.96 -39.97 0.66
C VAL A 230 1.63 -39.53 1.26
N LEU A 231 0.86 -38.75 0.51
CA LEU A 231 -0.56 -38.50 0.85
C LEU A 231 -1.37 -39.76 0.51
N PRO A 232 -2.10 -40.37 1.44
CA PRO A 232 -3.01 -41.45 1.10
C PRO A 232 -4.15 -40.90 0.27
N LEU A 233 -4.31 -41.42 -0.94
CA LEU A 233 -5.53 -41.31 -1.73
C LEU A 233 -6.61 -42.14 -1.03
N HIS A 234 -7.59 -41.51 -0.45
CA HIS A 234 -8.84 -42.17 -0.07
C HIS A 234 -9.80 -42.07 -1.25
N GLU A 235 -10.26 -43.27 -1.64
CA GLU A 235 -11.34 -43.55 -2.57
C GLU A 235 -12.67 -42.89 -2.21
#